data_ca06eeb585d740863c2b4224382b906a
#
_entry.id   ca06eeb585d740863c2b4224382b906a
#
_cell.length_a   1.000
_cell.length_b   1.000
_cell.length_c   1.000
_cell.angle_alpha   90.00
_cell.angle_beta   90.00
_cell.angle_gamma   90.00
#
_symmetry.space_group_name_H-M   'P 1'
#
loop_
_entity.id
_entity.type
_entity.pdbx_description
1 polymer ?
#
loop_
_entity_poly.entity_id
_entity_poly.type
_entity_poly.pdbx_seq_one_letter_code
_entity_poly.pdbx_strand_id
1 'polypeptide(L)'
;MKDFKKLFKLQWKKNAIWLILLIIGSLLINTLTFKSYTNDIYRGLTNSVESFEESLDIKKDKRIKKPKEIDKSYIEYGDKLRDKLVEKYGIIPNEELMSMETDEIDKYYAKDRSMEFNTIDSKVANYDVRRDQLLNSNSENNLFSQYTNFFIFPFLFILAMLLTSIEQMTNYFDFTRMYPWSKTKDFAMKLVFGLLLTLVVYLLHIGIEQVMMKTSGLAKLYTSSGLARFFVKELILYWIFFVIFISTGAMSGNVFGHFGLNIIAFGLFELSVFDISTIQTVLNGLDYGPTIMTGFNEFLAKQEGVLLYFLSPLRDFNLSNEMLIAHGIIAALVFILAYFIVKHMKTENSGYMVINRPLKIISQTLASLTLTALIFNIVTSTFVDYNVYIGIVLYLFLLFVSYKLFKALFNIKIKV
;
A
#
# COMPACT_ATOMS: atom_id res chain seq x y z
N MET A 1 -19.52 -25.63 -18.30
CA MET A 1 -20.33 -24.82 -17.36
C MET A 1 -20.77 -25.56 -16.09
N LYS A 2 -21.27 -26.84 -16.16
CA LYS A 2 -21.72 -27.59 -14.95
C LYS A 2 -20.62 -27.73 -13.87
N ASP A 3 -19.38 -28.00 -14.27
CA ASP A 3 -18.26 -28.19 -13.35
C ASP A 3 -17.87 -26.88 -12.65
N PHE A 4 -17.88 -25.75 -13.37
CA PHE A 4 -17.58 -24.43 -12.81
C PHE A 4 -18.58 -24.04 -11.71
N LYS A 5 -19.88 -24.26 -11.93
CA LYS A 5 -20.92 -24.02 -10.93
C LYS A 5 -20.75 -24.89 -9.68
N LYS A 6 -20.35 -26.16 -9.86
CA LYS A 6 -20.07 -27.08 -8.74
C LYS A 6 -18.85 -26.62 -7.93
N LEU A 7 -17.76 -26.23 -8.60
CA LEU A 7 -16.56 -25.72 -7.94
C LEU A 7 -16.84 -24.43 -7.18
N PHE A 8 -17.60 -23.49 -7.78
CA PHE A 8 -17.99 -22.24 -7.14
C PHE A 8 -18.78 -22.50 -5.86
N LYS A 9 -19.79 -23.37 -5.92
CA LYS A 9 -20.59 -23.78 -4.75
C LYS A 9 -19.73 -24.45 -3.67
N LEU A 10 -18.74 -25.24 -4.08
CA LEU A 10 -17.83 -25.91 -3.16
C LEU A 10 -16.95 -24.90 -2.42
N GLN A 11 -16.36 -23.92 -3.14
CA GLN A 11 -15.54 -22.89 -2.54
C GLN A 11 -16.33 -22.01 -1.55
N TRP A 12 -17.58 -21.66 -1.92
CA TRP A 12 -18.46 -20.94 -1.02
C TRP A 12 -18.75 -21.73 0.26
N LYS A 13 -19.22 -22.99 0.13
CA LYS A 13 -19.56 -23.82 1.28
C LYS A 13 -18.37 -24.04 2.22
N LYS A 14 -17.20 -24.24 1.67
CA LYS A 14 -15.98 -24.48 2.43
C LYS A 14 -15.54 -23.26 3.22
N ASN A 15 -15.59 -22.08 2.61
CA ASN A 15 -15.01 -20.86 3.17
C ASN A 15 -16.08 -19.91 3.73
N ALA A 16 -17.38 -20.26 3.68
CA ALA A 16 -18.48 -19.33 3.95
C ALA A 16 -18.35 -18.59 5.30
N ILE A 17 -18.04 -19.31 6.38
CA ILE A 17 -17.91 -18.70 7.72
C ILE A 17 -16.74 -17.69 7.71
N TRP A 18 -15.57 -18.09 7.20
CA TRP A 18 -14.39 -17.22 7.14
C TRP A 18 -14.59 -16.01 6.22
N LEU A 19 -15.27 -16.22 5.07
CA LEU A 19 -15.60 -15.15 4.14
C LEU A 19 -16.58 -14.15 4.77
N ILE A 20 -17.62 -14.63 5.45
CA ILE A 20 -18.58 -13.77 6.14
C ILE A 20 -17.88 -12.96 7.24
N LEU A 21 -17.05 -13.62 8.07
CA LEU A 21 -16.28 -12.91 9.10
C LEU A 21 -15.32 -11.88 8.53
N LEU A 22 -14.63 -12.22 7.43
CA LEU A 22 -13.73 -11.32 6.75
C LEU A 22 -14.45 -10.10 6.15
N ILE A 23 -15.63 -10.32 5.53
CA ILE A 23 -16.46 -9.24 4.99
C ILE A 23 -16.97 -8.35 6.12
N ILE A 24 -17.57 -8.91 7.17
CA ILE A 24 -18.08 -8.14 8.31
C ILE A 24 -16.95 -7.37 8.98
N GLY A 25 -15.81 -8.01 9.23
CA GLY A 25 -14.63 -7.35 9.82
C GLY A 25 -14.15 -6.18 8.97
N SER A 26 -14.01 -6.38 7.67
CA SER A 26 -13.59 -5.34 6.72
C SER A 26 -14.58 -4.16 6.69
N LEU A 27 -15.89 -4.42 6.64
CA LEU A 27 -16.91 -3.38 6.66
C LEU A 27 -16.95 -2.61 7.99
N LEU A 28 -16.80 -3.29 9.13
CA LEU A 28 -16.75 -2.65 10.44
C LEU A 28 -15.52 -1.73 10.56
N ILE A 29 -14.35 -2.23 10.22
CA ILE A 29 -13.11 -1.44 10.28
C ILE A 29 -13.25 -0.23 9.36
N ASN A 30 -13.67 -0.41 8.10
CA ASN A 30 -13.88 0.68 7.15
C ASN A 30 -14.86 1.73 7.72
N THR A 31 -16.00 1.29 8.26
CA THR A 31 -17.00 2.18 8.85
C THR A 31 -16.44 3.01 9.99
N LEU A 32 -15.75 2.38 10.94
CA LEU A 32 -15.17 3.09 12.10
C LEU A 32 -14.11 4.10 11.67
N THR A 33 -13.26 3.72 10.75
CA THR A 33 -12.14 4.57 10.33
C THR A 33 -12.61 5.69 9.43
N PHE A 34 -13.51 5.44 8.49
CA PHE A 34 -14.09 6.48 7.65
C PHE A 34 -14.84 7.52 8.49
N LYS A 35 -15.58 7.06 9.53
CA LYS A 35 -16.21 7.95 10.51
C LYS A 35 -15.19 8.80 11.27
N SER A 36 -14.12 8.20 11.75
CA SER A 36 -13.05 8.93 12.43
C SER A 36 -12.47 10.02 11.54
N TYR A 37 -12.19 9.68 10.33
CA TYR A 37 -11.58 10.60 9.35
C TYR A 37 -12.50 11.75 8.95
N THR A 38 -13.73 11.48 8.58
CA THR A 38 -14.67 12.56 8.28
C THR A 38 -14.84 13.50 9.47
N ASN A 39 -14.82 12.99 10.70
CA ASN A 39 -14.83 13.77 11.91
C ASN A 39 -13.53 14.57 12.10
N ASP A 40 -12.38 13.99 11.77
CA ASP A 40 -11.08 14.66 11.89
C ASP A 40 -10.94 15.80 10.88
N ILE A 41 -11.45 15.63 9.66
CA ILE A 41 -11.52 16.73 8.67
C ILE A 41 -12.46 17.83 9.17
N TYR A 42 -13.67 17.47 9.59
CA TYR A 42 -14.63 18.43 10.13
C TYR A 42 -14.04 19.22 11.31
N ARG A 43 -13.49 18.53 12.31
CA ARG A 43 -12.85 19.15 13.47
C ARG A 43 -11.62 19.97 13.07
N GLY A 44 -10.83 19.45 12.15
CA GLY A 44 -9.64 20.15 11.68
C GLY A 44 -9.97 21.48 11.04
N LEU A 45 -10.94 21.51 10.12
CA LEU A 45 -11.38 22.76 9.48
C LEU A 45 -11.99 23.73 10.50
N THR A 46 -12.88 23.24 11.37
CA THR A 46 -13.52 24.12 12.37
C THR A 46 -12.52 24.67 13.39
N ASN A 47 -11.54 23.86 13.83
CA ASN A 47 -10.50 24.29 14.76
C ASN A 47 -9.50 25.24 14.09
N SER A 48 -9.19 25.04 12.80
CA SER A 48 -8.34 25.97 12.06
C SER A 48 -8.99 27.34 11.95
N VAL A 49 -10.27 27.41 11.59
CA VAL A 49 -11.01 28.68 11.51
C VAL A 49 -11.05 29.39 12.88
N GLU A 50 -11.35 28.65 13.95
CA GLU A 50 -11.32 29.20 15.32
C GLU A 50 -9.92 29.73 15.69
N SER A 51 -8.88 29.00 15.33
CA SER A 51 -7.49 29.41 15.58
C SER A 51 -7.07 30.60 14.74
N PHE A 52 -7.59 30.76 13.51
CA PHE A 52 -7.36 31.94 12.67
C PHE A 52 -8.02 33.16 13.28
N GLU A 53 -9.26 33.03 13.78
CA GLU A 53 -9.95 34.09 14.50
C GLU A 53 -9.16 34.58 15.74
N GLU A 54 -8.54 33.63 16.47
CA GLU A 54 -7.68 33.95 17.63
C GLU A 54 -6.41 34.68 17.22
N SER A 55 -5.72 34.21 16.18
CA SER A 55 -4.47 34.78 15.67
C SER A 55 -4.66 36.17 15.03
N LEU A 56 -5.89 36.48 14.64
CA LEU A 56 -6.30 37.80 14.13
C LEU A 56 -6.97 38.70 15.21
N ASP A 57 -6.94 38.27 16.48
CA ASP A 57 -7.52 39.01 17.61
C ASP A 57 -9.02 39.36 17.44
N ILE A 58 -9.77 38.48 16.74
CA ILE A 58 -11.21 38.66 16.55
C ILE A 58 -11.92 38.46 17.91
N LYS A 59 -12.68 39.45 18.36
CA LYS A 59 -13.43 39.40 19.62
C LYS A 59 -14.41 38.24 19.63
N LYS A 60 -14.54 37.54 20.78
CA LYS A 60 -15.39 36.34 20.93
C LYS A 60 -16.86 36.51 20.50
N ASP A 61 -17.40 37.69 20.68
CA ASP A 61 -18.77 38.07 20.28
C ASP A 61 -18.96 38.19 18.77
N LYS A 62 -17.85 38.35 18.01
CA LYS A 62 -17.81 38.43 16.53
C LYS A 62 -17.36 37.15 15.85
N ARG A 63 -16.96 36.14 16.61
CA ARG A 63 -16.53 34.83 16.05
C ARG A 63 -17.73 34.04 15.54
N ILE A 64 -17.54 33.32 14.45
CA ILE A 64 -18.57 32.44 13.91
C ILE A 64 -18.67 31.18 14.78
N LYS A 65 -19.91 30.84 15.20
CA LYS A 65 -20.16 29.59 15.92
C LYS A 65 -19.87 28.39 15.00
N LYS A 66 -19.25 27.36 15.56
CA LYS A 66 -19.05 26.09 14.84
C LYS A 66 -20.37 25.58 14.26
N PRO A 67 -20.48 25.45 12.94
CA PRO A 67 -21.70 24.97 12.30
C PRO A 67 -21.87 23.46 12.57
N LYS A 68 -23.12 22.97 12.59
CA LYS A 68 -23.36 21.51 12.62
C LYS A 68 -22.88 20.83 11.32
N GLU A 69 -23.00 21.52 10.20
CA GLU A 69 -22.56 21.12 8.88
C GLU A 69 -21.81 22.27 8.21
N ILE A 70 -20.60 21.99 7.72
CA ILE A 70 -19.80 22.97 6.98
C ILE A 70 -20.42 23.13 5.60
N ASP A 71 -20.62 24.41 5.19
CA ASP A 71 -21.06 24.78 3.85
C ASP A 71 -20.03 25.67 3.15
N LYS A 72 -20.29 26.01 1.90
CA LYS A 72 -19.39 26.89 1.12
C LYS A 72 -19.12 28.22 1.77
N SER A 73 -20.13 28.82 2.43
CA SER A 73 -19.98 30.13 3.08
C SER A 73 -19.01 30.06 4.26
N TYR A 74 -18.99 28.94 4.99
CA TYR A 74 -18.03 28.71 6.06
C TYR A 74 -16.61 28.53 5.54
N ILE A 75 -16.42 27.82 4.43
CA ILE A 75 -15.11 27.69 3.78
C ILE A 75 -14.63 29.04 3.26
N GLU A 76 -15.46 29.79 2.55
CA GLU A 76 -15.13 31.16 2.08
C GLU A 76 -14.75 32.11 3.23
N TYR A 77 -15.39 31.97 4.38
CA TYR A 77 -14.98 32.71 5.57
C TYR A 77 -13.60 32.27 6.07
N GLY A 78 -13.36 30.97 6.15
CA GLY A 78 -12.05 30.41 6.50
C GLY A 78 -10.94 30.88 5.54
N ASP A 79 -11.21 30.87 4.24
CA ASP A 79 -10.27 31.35 3.21
C ASP A 79 -9.93 32.84 3.41
N LYS A 80 -10.92 33.69 3.68
CA LYS A 80 -10.68 35.13 4.00
C LYS A 80 -9.82 35.34 5.23
N LEU A 81 -9.97 34.50 6.26
CA LEU A 81 -9.13 34.58 7.46
C LEU A 81 -7.71 34.09 7.17
N ARG A 82 -7.60 32.99 6.45
CA ARG A 82 -6.34 32.41 5.98
C ARG A 82 -5.54 33.44 5.18
N ASP A 83 -6.15 34.11 4.20
CA ASP A 83 -5.50 35.11 3.35
C ASP A 83 -4.99 36.30 4.15
N LYS A 84 -5.74 36.77 5.17
CA LYS A 84 -5.27 37.79 6.10
C LYS A 84 -4.06 37.36 6.92
N LEU A 85 -3.97 36.09 7.32
CA LEU A 85 -2.81 35.57 8.04
C LEU A 85 -1.60 35.40 7.11
N VAL A 86 -1.83 34.93 5.89
CA VAL A 86 -0.81 34.85 4.85
C VAL A 86 -0.19 36.23 4.60
N GLU A 87 -1.02 37.25 4.43
CA GLU A 87 -0.57 38.64 4.24
C GLU A 87 0.14 39.18 5.49
N LYS A 88 -0.44 39.01 6.68
CA LYS A 88 0.10 39.53 7.96
C LYS A 88 1.46 38.96 8.31
N TYR A 89 1.67 37.65 8.06
CA TYR A 89 2.90 36.96 8.45
C TYR A 89 3.85 36.69 7.27
N GLY A 90 3.47 37.02 6.03
CA GLY A 90 4.29 36.78 4.83
C GLY A 90 4.51 35.29 4.58
N ILE A 91 3.48 34.45 4.78
CA ILE A 91 3.48 33.02 4.53
C ILE A 91 3.36 32.79 3.03
N ILE A 92 4.14 31.87 2.49
CA ILE A 92 3.99 31.43 1.10
C ILE A 92 3.07 30.21 1.09
N PRO A 93 1.92 30.23 0.39
CA PRO A 93 1.02 29.09 0.30
C PRO A 93 1.67 27.87 -0.31
N ASN A 94 1.24 26.66 0.08
CA ASN A 94 1.81 25.41 -0.42
C ASN A 94 1.74 25.29 -1.96
N GLU A 95 0.70 25.80 -2.61
CA GLU A 95 0.56 25.81 -4.07
C GLU A 95 1.69 26.60 -4.75
N GLU A 96 2.07 27.72 -4.15
CA GLU A 96 3.14 28.59 -4.64
C GLU A 96 4.52 27.99 -4.30
N LEU A 97 4.68 27.42 -3.10
CA LEU A 97 5.90 26.70 -2.70
C LEU A 97 6.23 25.52 -3.64
N MET A 98 5.22 24.77 -4.09
CA MET A 98 5.40 23.66 -5.01
C MET A 98 5.85 24.09 -6.43
N SER A 99 5.66 25.37 -6.77
CA SER A 99 6.08 25.94 -8.06
C SER A 99 7.45 26.62 -8.02
N MET A 100 8.04 26.75 -6.82
CA MET A 100 9.34 27.40 -6.62
C MET A 100 10.51 26.45 -6.89
N GLU A 101 11.66 27.02 -7.24
CA GLU A 101 12.91 26.25 -7.32
C GLU A 101 13.39 25.82 -5.91
N THR A 102 14.07 24.69 -5.83
CA THR A 102 14.55 24.12 -4.56
C THR A 102 15.37 25.10 -3.73
N ASP A 103 16.21 25.91 -4.39
CA ASP A 103 17.04 26.94 -3.73
C ASP A 103 16.22 28.07 -3.11
N GLU A 104 15.07 28.38 -3.65
CA GLU A 104 14.15 29.40 -3.10
C GLU A 104 13.39 28.85 -1.92
N ILE A 105 12.97 27.60 -1.97
CA ILE A 105 12.33 26.87 -0.86
C ILE A 105 13.31 26.78 0.31
N ASP A 106 14.56 26.42 0.08
CA ASP A 106 15.58 26.35 1.12
C ASP A 106 15.85 27.71 1.76
N LYS A 107 15.91 28.79 0.96
CA LYS A 107 16.00 30.16 1.48
C LYS A 107 14.77 30.58 2.28
N TYR A 108 13.58 30.11 1.90
CA TYR A 108 12.35 30.37 2.62
C TYR A 108 12.38 29.72 4.00
N TYR A 109 12.82 28.45 4.13
CA TYR A 109 12.89 27.76 5.42
C TYR A 109 14.15 28.08 6.25
N ALA A 110 15.24 28.56 5.61
CA ALA A 110 16.46 28.93 6.32
C ALA A 110 16.36 30.29 7.06
N LYS A 111 15.31 31.08 6.82
CA LYS A 111 15.09 32.32 7.59
C LYS A 111 14.78 31.97 9.04
N ASP A 112 15.56 32.54 9.96
CA ASP A 112 15.31 32.44 11.41
C ASP A 112 13.96 33.10 11.73
N ARG A 113 12.93 32.29 11.93
CA ARG A 113 11.54 32.71 12.10
C ARG A 113 11.08 32.49 13.53
N SER A 114 10.23 33.38 14.00
CA SER A 114 9.66 33.27 15.33
C SER A 114 8.85 31.97 15.47
N MET A 115 8.79 31.41 16.67
CA MET A 115 7.97 30.22 16.97
C MET A 115 6.49 30.48 16.65
N GLU A 116 6.04 31.72 16.72
CA GLU A 116 4.69 32.16 16.35
C GLU A 116 4.46 31.99 14.84
N PHE A 117 5.43 32.46 14.01
CA PHE A 117 5.36 32.28 12.57
C PHE A 117 5.22 30.81 12.18
N ASN A 118 6.11 29.92 12.68
CA ASN A 118 6.09 28.49 12.37
C ASN A 118 4.76 27.83 12.80
N THR A 119 4.18 28.29 13.90
CA THR A 119 2.88 27.81 14.37
C THR A 119 1.75 28.22 13.42
N ILE A 120 1.75 29.46 12.94
CA ILE A 120 0.72 29.97 12.01
C ILE A 120 0.88 29.34 10.63
N ASP A 121 2.11 29.22 10.12
CA ASP A 121 2.42 28.54 8.85
C ASP A 121 1.90 27.11 8.85
N SER A 122 2.18 26.34 9.90
CA SER A 122 1.66 24.98 10.08
C SER A 122 0.12 24.92 10.13
N LYS A 123 -0.54 25.91 10.75
CA LYS A 123 -2.00 25.97 10.80
C LYS A 123 -2.61 26.28 9.43
N VAL A 124 -2.01 27.19 8.66
CA VAL A 124 -2.42 27.53 7.31
C VAL A 124 -2.26 26.30 6.40
N ALA A 125 -1.09 25.66 6.42
CA ALA A 125 -0.82 24.47 5.63
C ALA A 125 -1.82 23.32 5.93
N ASN A 126 -2.10 23.07 7.22
CA ASN A 126 -3.08 22.06 7.63
C ASN A 126 -4.51 22.37 7.17
N TYR A 127 -4.91 23.65 7.18
CA TYR A 127 -6.20 24.07 6.67
C TYR A 127 -6.29 23.85 5.17
N ASP A 128 -5.29 24.29 4.40
CA ASP A 128 -5.24 24.16 2.95
C ASP A 128 -5.33 22.69 2.51
N VAL A 129 -4.55 21.82 3.10
CA VAL A 129 -4.59 20.37 2.80
C VAL A 129 -5.99 19.79 3.01
N ARG A 130 -6.66 20.13 4.12
CA ARG A 130 -8.00 19.60 4.42
C ARG A 130 -9.10 20.19 3.54
N ARG A 131 -8.98 21.49 3.24
CA ARG A 131 -9.87 22.18 2.32
C ARG A 131 -9.80 21.55 0.92
N ASP A 132 -8.57 21.34 0.42
CA ASP A 132 -8.34 20.82 -0.90
C ASP A 132 -8.79 19.36 -1.04
N GLN A 133 -8.59 18.54 -0.01
CA GLN A 133 -9.15 17.17 0.04
C GLN A 133 -10.67 17.13 -0.12
N LEU A 134 -11.38 18.16 0.36
CA LEU A 134 -12.82 18.27 0.26
C LEU A 134 -13.31 18.84 -1.08
N LEU A 135 -12.64 19.89 -1.56
CA LEU A 135 -13.09 20.64 -2.73
C LEU A 135 -12.65 19.99 -4.05
N ASN A 136 -11.50 19.30 -4.05
CA ASN A 136 -10.93 18.62 -5.22
C ASN A 136 -11.46 17.20 -5.38
N SER A 137 -12.77 17.01 -5.41
CA SER A 137 -13.43 15.70 -5.58
C SER A 137 -13.05 14.97 -6.88
N ASN A 138 -12.42 15.66 -7.84
CA ASN A 138 -11.95 15.09 -9.10
C ASN A 138 -10.46 14.71 -9.08
N SER A 139 -9.72 15.04 -8.02
CA SER A 139 -8.30 14.72 -7.93
C SER A 139 -8.07 13.28 -7.48
N GLU A 140 -6.95 12.71 -7.88
CA GLU A 140 -6.51 11.38 -7.46
C GLU A 140 -6.23 11.31 -5.94
N ASN A 141 -6.08 12.47 -5.29
CA ASN A 141 -5.90 12.66 -3.84
C ASN A 141 -7.20 13.08 -3.13
N ASN A 142 -8.33 12.51 -3.52
CA ASN A 142 -9.58 12.83 -2.86
C ASN A 142 -9.75 12.07 -1.53
N LEU A 143 -10.75 12.47 -0.77
CA LEU A 143 -11.09 11.95 0.55
C LEU A 143 -11.29 10.43 0.58
N PHE A 144 -11.71 9.81 -0.50
CA PHE A 144 -11.98 8.38 -0.59
C PHE A 144 -10.72 7.56 -0.83
N SER A 145 -9.73 8.08 -1.59
CA SER A 145 -8.56 7.32 -2.02
C SER A 145 -7.72 6.79 -0.87
N GLN A 146 -7.56 7.57 0.19
CA GLN A 146 -6.71 7.20 1.33
C GLN A 146 -7.30 6.09 2.19
N TYR A 147 -8.64 5.93 2.20
CA TYR A 147 -9.33 4.98 3.06
C TYR A 147 -9.54 3.63 2.43
N THR A 148 -10.08 3.64 1.21
CA THR A 148 -10.38 2.42 0.49
C THR A 148 -9.11 1.61 0.27
N ASN A 149 -8.03 2.27 -0.13
CA ASN A 149 -6.73 1.64 -0.34
C ASN A 149 -6.18 0.92 0.90
N PHE A 150 -6.31 1.52 2.10
CA PHE A 150 -5.71 0.93 3.29
C PHE A 150 -6.40 -0.36 3.75
N PHE A 151 -7.75 -0.45 3.65
CA PHE A 151 -8.49 -1.59 4.21
C PHE A 151 -8.75 -2.71 3.22
N ILE A 152 -8.88 -2.42 1.94
CA ILE A 152 -9.14 -3.44 0.94
C ILE A 152 -7.89 -4.30 0.68
N PHE A 153 -6.67 -3.77 0.74
CA PHE A 153 -5.47 -4.58 0.51
C PHE A 153 -5.33 -5.77 1.46
N PRO A 154 -5.39 -5.60 2.80
CA PRO A 154 -5.42 -6.74 3.72
C PRO A 154 -6.56 -7.71 3.45
N PHE A 155 -7.76 -7.21 3.10
CA PHE A 155 -8.88 -8.05 2.71
C PHE A 155 -8.55 -8.91 1.49
N LEU A 156 -8.01 -8.33 0.42
CA LEU A 156 -7.63 -9.03 -0.81
C LEU A 156 -6.56 -10.10 -0.54
N PHE A 157 -5.57 -9.75 0.27
CA PHE A 157 -4.49 -10.68 0.64
C PHE A 157 -5.02 -11.86 1.45
N ILE A 158 -5.83 -11.62 2.49
CA ILE A 158 -6.43 -12.68 3.30
C ILE A 158 -7.39 -13.52 2.46
N LEU A 159 -8.17 -12.91 1.57
CA LEU A 159 -9.04 -13.63 0.64
C LEU A 159 -8.23 -14.57 -0.27
N ALA A 160 -7.14 -14.08 -0.85
CA ALA A 160 -6.25 -14.91 -1.66
C ALA A 160 -5.62 -16.06 -0.85
N MET A 161 -5.23 -15.79 0.42
CA MET A 161 -4.72 -16.82 1.34
C MET A 161 -5.76 -17.90 1.60
N LEU A 162 -7.02 -17.54 1.89
CA LEU A 162 -8.11 -18.49 2.13
C LEU A 162 -8.36 -19.38 0.91
N LEU A 163 -8.27 -18.81 -0.28
CA LEU A 163 -8.53 -19.54 -1.53
C LEU A 163 -7.35 -20.40 -2.02
N THR A 164 -6.13 -20.15 -1.53
CA THR A 164 -4.91 -20.81 -2.03
C THR A 164 -4.06 -21.43 -0.93
N SER A 165 -3.20 -20.64 -0.27
CA SER A 165 -2.15 -21.14 0.62
C SER A 165 -2.70 -21.84 1.87
N ILE A 166 -3.78 -21.33 2.46
CA ILE A 166 -4.44 -22.00 3.60
C ILE A 166 -5.02 -23.34 3.15
N GLU A 167 -5.66 -23.39 1.99
CA GLU A 167 -6.15 -24.65 1.44
C GLU A 167 -5.04 -25.66 1.24
N GLN A 168 -3.89 -25.22 0.71
CA GLN A 168 -2.74 -26.10 0.46
C GLN A 168 -2.08 -26.63 1.73
N MET A 169 -2.22 -25.95 2.86
CA MET A 169 -1.77 -26.43 4.18
C MET A 169 -2.69 -27.50 4.77
N THR A 170 -3.93 -27.61 4.31
CA THR A 170 -4.91 -28.54 4.86
C THR A 170 -4.93 -29.87 4.09
N ASN A 171 -5.30 -30.95 4.78
CA ASN A 171 -5.54 -32.25 4.14
C ASN A 171 -6.70 -32.19 3.12
N TYR A 172 -7.56 -31.18 3.22
CA TYR A 172 -8.63 -30.91 2.28
C TYR A 172 -8.12 -30.67 0.85
N PHE A 173 -6.92 -30.10 0.69
CA PHE A 173 -6.30 -29.93 -0.62
C PHE A 173 -6.08 -31.26 -1.34
N ASP A 174 -5.58 -32.28 -0.64
CA ASP A 174 -5.35 -33.61 -1.23
C ASP A 174 -6.69 -34.24 -1.63
N PHE A 175 -7.72 -34.07 -0.81
CA PHE A 175 -9.07 -34.52 -1.11
C PHE A 175 -9.66 -33.85 -2.35
N THR A 176 -9.51 -32.52 -2.48
CA THR A 176 -10.00 -31.79 -3.66
C THR A 176 -9.30 -32.20 -4.95
N ARG A 177 -8.08 -32.73 -4.86
CA ARG A 177 -7.32 -33.24 -6.02
C ARG A 177 -7.76 -34.62 -6.51
N MET A 178 -8.57 -35.34 -5.75
CA MET A 178 -9.20 -36.59 -6.19
C MET A 178 -10.39 -36.34 -7.12
N TYR A 179 -10.92 -35.12 -7.22
CA TYR A 179 -11.99 -34.79 -8.14
C TYR A 179 -11.52 -34.73 -9.61
N PRO A 180 -12.40 -34.97 -10.59
CA PRO A 180 -12.03 -35.14 -12.02
C PRO A 180 -11.77 -33.80 -12.76
N TRP A 181 -11.59 -32.71 -12.07
CA TRP A 181 -11.28 -31.41 -12.71
C TRP A 181 -9.79 -31.07 -12.70
N SER A 182 -9.35 -30.37 -13.76
CA SER A 182 -7.97 -29.97 -13.87
C SER A 182 -7.58 -28.88 -12.85
N LYS A 183 -6.30 -28.89 -12.43
CA LYS A 183 -5.72 -27.90 -11.52
C LYS A 183 -5.89 -26.47 -12.03
N THR A 184 -5.76 -26.27 -13.34
CA THR A 184 -5.94 -24.98 -13.98
C THR A 184 -7.38 -24.49 -13.96
N LYS A 185 -8.37 -25.41 -14.06
CA LYS A 185 -9.79 -25.05 -13.90
C LYS A 185 -10.11 -24.62 -12.46
N ASP A 186 -9.54 -25.31 -11.47
CA ASP A 186 -9.69 -24.94 -10.06
C ASP A 186 -9.10 -23.55 -9.80
N PHE A 187 -7.87 -23.30 -10.29
CA PHE A 187 -7.20 -22.00 -10.17
C PHE A 187 -8.00 -20.88 -10.86
N ALA A 188 -8.45 -21.08 -12.09
CA ALA A 188 -9.27 -20.11 -12.82
C ALA A 188 -10.59 -19.82 -12.09
N MET A 189 -11.22 -20.85 -11.51
CA MET A 189 -12.45 -20.66 -10.75
C MET A 189 -12.21 -19.84 -9.48
N LYS A 190 -11.12 -20.10 -8.74
CA LYS A 190 -10.74 -19.32 -7.55
C LYS A 190 -10.47 -17.86 -7.89
N LEU A 191 -9.81 -17.62 -9.03
CA LEU A 191 -9.60 -16.27 -9.55
C LEU A 191 -10.92 -15.55 -9.80
N VAL A 192 -11.83 -16.16 -10.58
CA VAL A 192 -13.13 -15.55 -10.90
C VAL A 192 -13.98 -15.34 -9.63
N PHE A 193 -13.98 -16.34 -8.74
CA PHE A 193 -14.69 -16.24 -7.45
C PHE A 193 -14.19 -15.05 -6.63
N GLY A 194 -12.87 -14.89 -6.50
CA GLY A 194 -12.30 -13.80 -5.74
C GLY A 194 -12.51 -12.42 -6.39
N LEU A 195 -12.41 -12.31 -7.73
CA LEU A 195 -12.71 -11.06 -8.44
C LEU A 195 -14.17 -10.62 -8.23
N LEU A 196 -15.12 -11.57 -8.30
CA LEU A 196 -16.53 -11.28 -8.03
C LEU A 196 -16.76 -10.86 -6.57
N LEU A 197 -16.11 -11.53 -5.62
CA LEU A 197 -16.24 -11.19 -4.22
C LEU A 197 -15.60 -9.82 -3.92
N THR A 198 -14.46 -9.52 -4.51
CA THR A 198 -13.82 -8.21 -4.45
C THR A 198 -14.76 -7.10 -4.95
N LEU A 199 -15.43 -7.32 -6.09
CA LEU A 199 -16.41 -6.38 -6.60
C LEU A 199 -17.56 -6.13 -5.60
N VAL A 200 -18.14 -7.21 -5.05
CA VAL A 200 -19.25 -7.08 -4.10
C VAL A 200 -18.82 -6.32 -2.84
N VAL A 201 -17.68 -6.69 -2.26
CA VAL A 201 -17.16 -6.03 -1.05
C VAL A 201 -16.82 -4.57 -1.32
N TYR A 202 -16.19 -4.28 -2.45
CA TYR A 202 -15.87 -2.92 -2.85
C TYR A 202 -17.13 -2.05 -2.99
N LEU A 203 -18.16 -2.56 -3.65
CA LEU A 203 -19.43 -1.83 -3.77
C LEU A 203 -20.11 -1.59 -2.41
N LEU A 204 -19.99 -2.54 -1.47
CA LEU A 204 -20.48 -2.35 -0.11
C LEU A 204 -19.71 -1.27 0.65
N HIS A 205 -18.37 -1.24 0.52
CA HIS A 205 -17.52 -0.19 1.11
C HIS A 205 -17.94 1.18 0.61
N ILE A 206 -17.97 1.38 -0.72
CA ILE A 206 -18.42 2.66 -1.33
C ILE A 206 -19.82 3.02 -0.85
N GLY A 207 -20.75 2.07 -0.84
CA GLY A 207 -22.13 2.33 -0.38
C GLY A 207 -22.20 2.86 1.04
N ILE A 208 -21.44 2.26 1.96
CA ILE A 208 -21.37 2.70 3.36
C ILE A 208 -20.72 4.10 3.45
N GLU A 209 -19.60 4.31 2.78
CA GLU A 209 -18.90 5.60 2.77
C GLU A 209 -19.78 6.75 2.23
N GLN A 210 -20.53 6.49 1.16
CA GLN A 210 -21.49 7.44 0.61
C GLN A 210 -22.61 7.81 1.62
N VAL A 211 -23.14 6.81 2.33
CA VAL A 211 -24.14 7.06 3.37
C VAL A 211 -23.54 7.85 4.53
N MET A 212 -22.35 7.49 4.96
CA MET A 212 -21.68 8.19 6.07
C MET A 212 -21.32 9.62 5.71
N MET A 213 -20.88 9.86 4.49
CA MET A 213 -20.58 11.21 4.00
C MET A 213 -21.81 12.11 4.03
N LYS A 214 -22.96 11.60 3.56
CA LYS A 214 -24.24 12.33 3.57
C LYS A 214 -24.79 12.60 4.97
N THR A 215 -24.34 11.86 5.98
CA THR A 215 -24.75 12.03 7.39
C THR A 215 -23.67 12.73 8.23
N SER A 216 -22.55 13.12 7.64
CA SER A 216 -21.43 13.78 8.32
C SER A 216 -21.62 15.31 8.38
N GLY A 217 -20.81 15.98 9.19
CA GLY A 217 -20.71 17.45 9.20
C GLY A 217 -20.21 18.07 7.88
N LEU A 218 -19.83 17.24 6.88
CA LEU A 218 -19.32 17.63 5.56
C LEU A 218 -20.36 17.46 4.45
N ALA A 219 -21.59 17.03 4.78
CA ALA A 219 -22.62 16.65 3.82
C ALA A 219 -22.95 17.72 2.75
N LYS A 220 -22.94 19.01 3.14
CA LYS A 220 -23.24 20.12 2.23
C LYS A 220 -22.14 20.42 1.21
N LEU A 221 -20.90 20.05 1.50
CA LEU A 221 -19.75 20.21 0.59
C LEU A 221 -19.59 19.04 -0.33
N TYR A 222 -20.17 17.90 0.03
CA TYR A 222 -19.99 16.66 -0.70
C TYR A 222 -20.75 16.68 -2.03
N THR A 223 -20.02 16.44 -3.11
CA THR A 223 -20.59 16.19 -4.44
C THR A 223 -20.07 14.85 -4.95
N SER A 224 -20.98 13.99 -5.42
CA SER A 224 -20.63 12.68 -6.01
C SER A 224 -20.27 12.77 -7.50
N SER A 225 -20.40 13.93 -8.11
CA SER A 225 -20.09 14.12 -9.54
C SER A 225 -18.59 14.00 -9.78
N GLY A 226 -18.20 13.21 -10.78
CA GLY A 226 -16.79 12.99 -11.14
C GLY A 226 -16.10 11.80 -10.45
N LEU A 227 -16.64 11.30 -9.34
CA LEU A 227 -16.04 10.18 -8.61
C LEU A 227 -16.16 8.82 -9.30
N ALA A 228 -17.08 8.66 -10.25
CA ALA A 228 -17.29 7.38 -10.94
C ALA A 228 -16.01 6.88 -11.65
N ARG A 229 -15.26 7.77 -12.31
CA ARG A 229 -13.99 7.43 -12.97
C ARG A 229 -12.95 6.98 -11.95
N PHE A 230 -12.86 7.65 -10.83
CA PHE A 230 -11.98 7.28 -9.72
C PHE A 230 -12.32 5.88 -9.20
N PHE A 231 -13.57 5.60 -8.86
CA PHE A 231 -14.01 4.29 -8.35
C PHE A 231 -13.77 3.15 -9.35
N VAL A 232 -13.90 3.41 -10.65
CA VAL A 232 -13.60 2.41 -11.69
C VAL A 232 -12.09 2.12 -11.73
N LYS A 233 -11.22 3.14 -11.71
CA LYS A 233 -9.77 2.96 -11.69
C LYS A 233 -9.32 2.19 -10.43
N GLU A 234 -9.89 2.54 -9.29
CA GLU A 234 -9.61 1.90 -8.01
C GLU A 234 -10.02 0.42 -8.01
N LEU A 235 -11.21 0.09 -8.54
CA LEU A 235 -11.64 -1.31 -8.70
C LEU A 235 -10.69 -2.10 -9.60
N ILE A 236 -10.23 -1.50 -10.71
CA ILE A 236 -9.26 -2.12 -11.60
C ILE A 236 -7.96 -2.40 -10.85
N LEU A 237 -7.47 -1.46 -10.04
CA LEU A 237 -6.29 -1.63 -9.22
C LEU A 237 -6.46 -2.79 -8.24
N TYR A 238 -7.58 -2.89 -7.54
CA TYR A 238 -7.86 -3.99 -6.61
C TYR A 238 -7.92 -5.35 -7.31
N TRP A 239 -8.48 -5.42 -8.51
CA TRP A 239 -8.46 -6.63 -9.31
C TRP A 239 -7.03 -7.01 -9.72
N ILE A 240 -6.20 -6.05 -10.12
CA ILE A 240 -4.78 -6.28 -10.44
C ILE A 240 -4.06 -6.86 -9.21
N PHE A 241 -4.19 -6.24 -8.04
CA PHE A 241 -3.56 -6.73 -6.82
C PHE A 241 -4.09 -8.10 -6.40
N PHE A 242 -5.39 -8.33 -6.52
CA PHE A 242 -5.95 -9.66 -6.25
C PHE A 242 -5.37 -10.72 -7.18
N VAL A 243 -5.16 -10.42 -8.46
CA VAL A 243 -4.51 -11.33 -9.42
C VAL A 243 -3.08 -11.66 -8.98
N ILE A 244 -2.31 -10.67 -8.49
CA ILE A 244 -0.97 -10.90 -7.96
C ILE A 244 -1.05 -11.80 -6.71
N PHE A 245 -1.88 -11.45 -5.74
CA PHE A 245 -2.01 -12.20 -4.49
C PHE A 245 -2.46 -13.64 -4.71
N ILE A 246 -3.48 -13.87 -5.53
CA ILE A 246 -3.95 -15.25 -5.77
C ILE A 246 -2.94 -16.07 -6.57
N SER A 247 -2.18 -15.43 -7.44
CA SER A 247 -1.14 -16.10 -8.25
C SER A 247 0.06 -16.49 -7.39
N THR A 248 0.56 -15.61 -6.54
CA THR A 248 1.64 -15.91 -5.57
C THR A 248 1.19 -16.97 -4.57
N GLY A 249 -0.06 -16.90 -4.10
CA GLY A 249 -0.65 -17.91 -3.24
C GLY A 249 -0.77 -19.29 -3.91
N ALA A 250 -1.07 -19.34 -5.20
CA ALA A 250 -1.12 -20.59 -5.95
C ALA A 250 0.27 -21.22 -6.18
N MET A 251 1.33 -20.42 -6.19
CA MET A 251 2.74 -20.85 -6.29
C MET A 251 3.36 -21.22 -4.94
N SER A 252 2.77 -20.77 -3.84
CA SER A 252 3.16 -21.13 -2.49
C SER A 252 2.47 -22.41 -2.04
N GLY A 253 3.06 -23.17 -1.14
CA GLY A 253 2.42 -24.32 -0.52
C GLY A 253 1.92 -24.05 0.90
N ASN A 254 2.23 -22.88 1.46
CA ASN A 254 1.76 -22.42 2.77
C ASN A 254 1.71 -20.90 2.87
N VAL A 255 1.16 -20.40 3.97
CA VAL A 255 0.96 -18.97 4.23
C VAL A 255 2.28 -18.17 4.24
N PHE A 256 3.35 -18.72 4.81
CA PHE A 256 4.65 -18.04 4.87
C PHE A 256 5.27 -17.87 3.48
N GLY A 257 5.17 -18.91 2.66
CA GLY A 257 5.60 -18.84 1.26
C GLY A 257 4.77 -17.84 0.46
N HIS A 258 3.46 -17.76 0.71
CA HIS A 258 2.58 -16.79 0.08
C HIS A 258 3.00 -15.35 0.41
N PHE A 259 3.24 -15.06 1.69
CA PHE A 259 3.73 -13.76 2.12
C PHE A 259 5.08 -13.42 1.49
N GLY A 260 6.05 -14.34 1.54
CA GLY A 260 7.38 -14.13 0.95
C GLY A 260 7.35 -13.91 -0.56
N LEU A 261 6.52 -14.66 -1.30
CA LEU A 261 6.37 -14.47 -2.75
C LEU A 261 5.72 -13.14 -3.11
N ASN A 262 4.83 -12.60 -2.27
CA ASN A 262 4.30 -11.25 -2.48
C ASN A 262 5.37 -10.17 -2.26
N ILE A 263 6.20 -10.28 -1.21
CA ILE A 263 7.33 -9.37 -1.02
C ILE A 263 8.24 -9.37 -2.25
N ILE A 264 8.53 -10.55 -2.79
CA ILE A 264 9.36 -10.67 -4.01
C ILE A 264 8.63 -10.08 -5.23
N ALA A 265 7.34 -10.33 -5.40
CA ALA A 265 6.59 -9.83 -6.56
C ALA A 265 6.53 -8.30 -6.64
N PHE A 266 6.46 -7.62 -5.49
CA PHE A 266 6.42 -6.15 -5.44
C PHE A 266 7.79 -5.51 -5.22
N GLY A 267 8.70 -6.18 -4.54
CA GLY A 267 9.99 -5.60 -4.15
C GLY A 267 11.19 -6.12 -4.92
N LEU A 268 11.04 -6.93 -5.97
CA LEU A 268 12.14 -7.62 -6.61
C LEU A 268 13.32 -6.69 -6.99
N PHE A 269 13.01 -5.57 -7.64
CA PHE A 269 14.04 -4.62 -8.08
C PHE A 269 14.67 -3.88 -6.89
N GLU A 270 13.84 -3.34 -5.97
CA GLU A 270 14.31 -2.62 -4.79
C GLU A 270 15.13 -3.51 -3.87
N LEU A 271 14.69 -4.74 -3.62
CA LEU A 271 15.44 -5.73 -2.83
C LEU A 271 16.77 -6.07 -3.51
N SER A 272 16.77 -6.27 -4.82
CA SER A 272 18.01 -6.56 -5.56
C SER A 272 18.99 -5.40 -5.50
N VAL A 273 18.51 -4.16 -5.65
CA VAL A 273 19.35 -2.96 -5.54
C VAL A 273 19.88 -2.79 -4.12
N PHE A 274 19.02 -3.02 -3.13
CA PHE A 274 19.41 -2.99 -1.71
C PHE A 274 20.51 -4.00 -1.40
N ASP A 275 20.37 -5.25 -1.87
CA ASP A 275 21.35 -6.31 -1.68
C ASP A 275 22.68 -5.96 -2.35
N ILE A 276 22.67 -5.47 -3.61
CA ILE A 276 23.87 -5.07 -4.33
C ILE A 276 24.55 -3.85 -3.68
N SER A 277 23.76 -2.86 -3.25
CA SER A 277 24.26 -1.69 -2.53
C SER A 277 24.96 -2.07 -1.21
N THR A 278 24.38 -3.04 -0.47
CA THR A 278 25.02 -3.56 0.74
C THR A 278 26.34 -4.24 0.43
N ILE A 279 26.41 -5.07 -0.64
CA ILE A 279 27.67 -5.69 -1.07
C ILE A 279 28.72 -4.61 -1.42
N GLN A 280 28.32 -3.53 -2.10
CA GLN A 280 29.17 -2.39 -2.39
C GLN A 280 29.74 -1.77 -1.10
N THR A 281 28.87 -1.55 -0.10
CA THR A 281 29.29 -1.03 1.21
C THR A 281 30.27 -1.98 1.92
N VAL A 282 30.05 -3.28 1.85
CA VAL A 282 30.96 -4.31 2.39
C VAL A 282 32.35 -4.23 1.77
N LEU A 283 32.43 -4.02 0.45
CA LEU A 283 33.69 -4.01 -0.30
C LEU A 283 34.46 -2.69 -0.20
N ASN A 284 33.75 -1.57 -0.08
CA ASN A 284 34.36 -0.24 -0.12
C ASN A 284 34.49 0.42 1.28
N GLY A 285 33.81 -0.09 2.29
CA GLY A 285 33.70 0.55 3.62
C GLY A 285 32.54 1.54 3.72
N LEU A 286 32.34 2.11 4.92
CA LEU A 286 31.22 3.04 5.20
C LEU A 286 31.45 4.46 4.64
N ASP A 287 32.69 4.86 4.40
CA ASP A 287 33.08 6.25 4.07
C ASP A 287 33.03 6.58 2.56
N TYR A 288 32.50 5.69 1.75
CA TYR A 288 32.52 5.90 0.31
C TYR A 288 31.17 6.41 -0.23
N GLY A 289 31.23 7.58 -0.84
CA GLY A 289 30.35 8.30 -1.76
C GLY A 289 29.02 7.67 -2.20
N PRO A 290 28.32 8.16 -3.20
CA PRO A 290 26.98 7.69 -3.56
C PRO A 290 26.97 6.18 -3.81
N THR A 291 26.11 5.48 -3.07
CA THR A 291 25.89 4.04 -3.22
C THR A 291 25.07 3.74 -4.47
N ILE A 292 25.06 2.48 -4.93
CA ILE A 292 24.17 2.03 -6.00
C ILE A 292 22.71 2.35 -5.65
N MET A 293 22.33 2.28 -4.38
CA MET A 293 21.00 2.67 -3.91
C MET A 293 20.73 4.16 -4.11
N THR A 294 21.70 5.02 -3.82
CA THR A 294 21.60 6.47 -4.07
C THR A 294 21.43 6.73 -5.58
N GLY A 295 22.27 6.14 -6.41
CA GLY A 295 22.16 6.25 -7.86
C GLY A 295 20.85 5.71 -8.43
N PHE A 296 20.33 4.62 -7.87
CA PHE A 296 19.01 4.08 -8.23
C PHE A 296 17.89 5.03 -7.84
N ASN A 297 17.92 5.61 -6.64
CA ASN A 297 16.93 6.58 -6.20
C ASN A 297 16.98 7.87 -7.04
N GLU A 298 18.15 8.36 -7.40
CA GLU A 298 18.34 9.49 -8.33
C GLU A 298 17.82 9.15 -9.73
N PHE A 299 18.08 7.91 -10.20
CA PHE A 299 17.53 7.43 -11.46
C PHE A 299 16.01 7.40 -11.40
N LEU A 300 15.41 6.81 -10.35
CA LEU A 300 13.96 6.78 -10.17
C LEU A 300 13.34 8.18 -10.07
N ALA A 301 14.04 9.13 -9.42
CA ALA A 301 13.55 10.51 -9.29
C ALA A 301 13.45 11.24 -10.64
N LYS A 302 14.22 10.80 -11.65
CA LYS A 302 14.19 11.30 -13.02
C LYS A 302 13.25 10.52 -13.95
N GLN A 303 12.71 9.39 -13.47
CA GLN A 303 11.78 8.59 -14.26
C GLN A 303 10.36 9.04 -14.06
N GLU A 304 9.60 9.02 -15.13
CA GLU A 304 8.17 9.24 -15.16
C GLU A 304 7.48 8.07 -15.87
N GLY A 305 6.18 7.95 -15.66
CA GLY A 305 5.36 6.99 -16.38
C GLY A 305 5.49 5.54 -15.90
N VAL A 306 5.24 4.61 -16.80
CA VAL A 306 5.10 3.16 -16.52
C VAL A 306 6.37 2.56 -15.92
N LEU A 307 7.55 3.00 -16.35
CA LEU A 307 8.83 2.44 -15.92
C LEU A 307 9.05 2.66 -14.41
N LEU A 308 8.71 3.84 -13.90
CA LEU A 308 8.82 4.16 -12.47
C LEU A 308 8.05 3.14 -11.63
N TYR A 309 6.76 2.94 -11.91
CA TYR A 309 5.90 2.02 -11.16
C TYR A 309 6.21 0.54 -11.40
N PHE A 310 6.88 0.21 -12.50
CA PHE A 310 7.34 -1.16 -12.74
C PHE A 310 8.57 -1.50 -11.90
N LEU A 311 9.50 -0.56 -11.73
CA LEU A 311 10.73 -0.74 -10.94
C LEU A 311 10.51 -0.54 -9.44
N SER A 312 9.57 0.33 -9.06
CA SER A 312 9.22 0.64 -7.66
C SER A 312 7.69 0.65 -7.49
N PRO A 313 7.06 -0.54 -7.46
CA PRO A 313 5.60 -0.65 -7.50
C PRO A 313 4.87 -0.07 -6.29
N LEU A 314 5.54 0.08 -5.16
CA LEU A 314 4.94 0.59 -3.92
C LEU A 314 5.24 2.08 -3.67
N ARG A 315 5.97 2.73 -4.60
CA ARG A 315 6.28 4.15 -4.52
C ARG A 315 5.08 4.97 -5.02
N ASP A 316 4.78 6.06 -4.33
CA ASP A 316 3.81 7.08 -4.74
C ASP A 316 2.48 6.52 -5.27
N PHE A 317 1.67 5.99 -4.36
CA PHE A 317 0.38 5.39 -4.68
C PHE A 317 -0.60 6.46 -5.18
N ASN A 318 -0.56 6.74 -6.48
CA ASN A 318 -1.53 7.55 -7.19
C ASN A 318 -2.29 6.66 -8.21
N LEU A 319 -3.56 6.93 -8.47
CA LEU A 319 -4.37 6.16 -9.43
C LEU A 319 -4.12 6.62 -10.88
N SER A 320 -2.84 6.85 -11.24
CA SER A 320 -2.47 7.21 -12.61
C SER A 320 -2.66 6.03 -13.58
N ASN A 321 -2.82 6.33 -14.86
CA ASN A 321 -2.94 5.29 -15.87
C ASN A 321 -1.64 4.48 -15.99
N GLU A 322 -0.51 5.16 -15.82
CA GLU A 322 0.84 4.60 -15.88
C GLU A 322 1.06 3.57 -14.77
N MET A 323 0.61 3.90 -13.55
CA MET A 323 0.62 2.97 -12.42
C MET A 323 -0.24 1.73 -12.69
N LEU A 324 -1.46 1.91 -13.19
CA LEU A 324 -2.36 0.79 -13.52
C LEU A 324 -1.76 -0.11 -14.60
N ILE A 325 -1.11 0.46 -15.62
CA ILE A 325 -0.45 -0.30 -16.69
C ILE A 325 0.74 -1.10 -16.12
N ALA A 326 1.60 -0.45 -15.33
CA ALA A 326 2.77 -1.10 -14.73
C ALA A 326 2.37 -2.30 -13.85
N HIS A 327 1.43 -2.08 -12.93
CA HIS A 327 0.92 -3.14 -12.06
C HIS A 327 0.17 -4.23 -12.87
N GLY A 328 -0.53 -3.85 -13.93
CA GLY A 328 -1.15 -4.78 -14.86
C GLY A 328 -0.14 -5.69 -15.55
N ILE A 329 1.02 -5.15 -15.96
CA ILE A 329 2.12 -5.94 -16.52
C ILE A 329 2.68 -6.91 -15.47
N ILE A 330 2.95 -6.43 -14.25
CA ILE A 330 3.42 -7.28 -13.14
C ILE A 330 2.40 -8.41 -12.88
N ALA A 331 1.12 -8.09 -12.78
CA ALA A 331 0.06 -9.07 -12.57
C ALA A 331 0.02 -10.12 -13.69
N ALA A 332 0.14 -9.70 -14.95
CA ALA A 332 0.16 -10.60 -16.10
C ALA A 332 1.37 -11.56 -16.04
N LEU A 333 2.57 -11.03 -15.74
CA LEU A 333 3.78 -11.86 -15.63
C LEU A 333 3.66 -12.88 -14.50
N VAL A 334 3.22 -12.44 -13.31
CA VAL A 334 3.05 -13.33 -12.14
C VAL A 334 1.95 -14.35 -12.39
N PHE A 335 0.84 -13.96 -13.05
CA PHE A 335 -0.24 -14.88 -13.42
C PHE A 335 0.20 -15.95 -14.42
N ILE A 336 0.94 -15.56 -15.47
CA ILE A 336 1.47 -16.49 -16.46
C ILE A 336 2.38 -17.51 -15.78
N LEU A 337 3.29 -17.04 -14.93
CA LEU A 337 4.19 -17.92 -14.16
C LEU A 337 3.39 -18.87 -13.26
N ALA A 338 2.40 -18.37 -12.54
CA ALA A 338 1.54 -19.17 -11.67
C ALA A 338 0.74 -20.21 -12.47
N TYR A 339 0.21 -19.85 -13.63
CA TYR A 339 -0.51 -20.78 -14.50
C TYR A 339 0.35 -21.98 -14.90
N PHE A 340 1.60 -21.72 -15.34
CA PHE A 340 2.54 -22.80 -15.70
C PHE A 340 2.92 -23.67 -14.50
N ILE A 341 3.17 -23.07 -13.34
CA ILE A 341 3.52 -23.80 -12.12
C ILE A 341 2.33 -24.68 -11.67
N VAL A 342 1.12 -24.12 -11.61
CA VAL A 342 -0.10 -24.84 -11.21
C VAL A 342 -0.40 -26.00 -12.17
N LYS A 343 -0.19 -25.82 -13.48
CA LYS A 343 -0.38 -26.88 -14.47
C LYS A 343 0.49 -28.11 -14.19
N HIS A 344 1.73 -27.90 -13.75
CA HIS A 344 2.72 -28.96 -13.49
C HIS A 344 2.90 -29.30 -12.01
N MET A 345 2.11 -28.68 -11.12
CA MET A 345 2.21 -28.88 -9.68
C MET A 345 1.96 -30.34 -9.28
N LYS A 346 2.80 -30.84 -8.38
CA LYS A 346 2.59 -32.13 -7.70
C LYS A 346 1.96 -31.88 -6.32
N THR A 347 0.99 -32.70 -5.94
CA THR A 347 0.32 -32.60 -4.61
C THR A 347 1.28 -32.83 -3.44
N GLU A 348 2.31 -33.63 -3.64
CA GLU A 348 3.36 -33.88 -2.65
C GLU A 348 4.08 -32.62 -2.18
N ASN A 349 4.11 -31.58 -3.01
CA ASN A 349 4.76 -30.31 -2.72
C ASN A 349 3.87 -29.32 -1.93
N SER A 350 2.60 -29.66 -1.68
CA SER A 350 1.74 -28.83 -0.81
C SER A 350 2.27 -28.81 0.63
N GLY A 351 2.13 -27.66 1.30
CA GLY A 351 2.64 -27.44 2.65
C GLY A 351 4.09 -26.93 2.73
N TYR A 352 4.91 -27.04 1.68
CA TYR A 352 6.20 -26.37 1.60
C TYR A 352 6.02 -24.87 1.30
N MET A 353 7.00 -24.02 1.68
CA MET A 353 6.91 -22.58 1.43
C MET A 353 6.69 -22.27 -0.06
N VAL A 354 7.41 -22.96 -0.96
CA VAL A 354 7.28 -22.80 -2.41
C VAL A 354 7.20 -24.18 -3.07
N ILE A 355 6.20 -24.37 -3.92
CA ILE A 355 5.88 -25.69 -4.53
C ILE A 355 6.75 -26.04 -5.73
N ASN A 356 7.37 -25.06 -6.37
CA ASN A 356 8.21 -25.24 -7.57
C ASN A 356 9.69 -25.13 -7.18
N ARG A 357 10.52 -26.11 -7.56
CA ARG A 357 11.94 -26.17 -7.20
C ARG A 357 12.78 -25.00 -7.70
N PRO A 358 12.71 -24.58 -8.98
CA PRO A 358 13.43 -23.38 -9.44
C PRO A 358 13.02 -22.13 -8.68
N LEU A 359 11.74 -21.88 -8.52
CA LEU A 359 11.23 -20.72 -7.79
C LEU A 359 11.65 -20.76 -6.30
N LYS A 360 11.68 -21.96 -5.68
CA LYS A 360 12.18 -22.15 -4.32
C LYS A 360 13.65 -21.71 -4.20
N ILE A 361 14.52 -22.10 -5.15
CA ILE A 361 15.93 -21.72 -5.12
C ILE A 361 16.08 -20.19 -5.23
N ILE A 362 15.40 -19.58 -6.20
CA ILE A 362 15.44 -18.12 -6.40
C ILE A 362 14.96 -17.40 -5.14
N SER A 363 13.79 -17.78 -4.62
CA SER A 363 13.21 -17.14 -3.42
C SER A 363 14.10 -17.34 -2.17
N GLN A 364 14.68 -18.53 -2.00
CA GLN A 364 15.60 -18.81 -0.89
C GLN A 364 16.87 -17.96 -0.99
N THR A 365 17.45 -17.84 -2.19
CA THR A 365 18.67 -17.05 -2.40
C THR A 365 18.40 -15.57 -2.13
N LEU A 366 17.35 -15.00 -2.72
CA LEU A 366 16.98 -13.60 -2.51
C LEU A 366 16.69 -13.31 -1.03
N ALA A 367 15.86 -14.14 -0.38
CA ALA A 367 15.57 -13.97 1.04
C ALA A 367 16.83 -14.07 1.92
N SER A 368 17.79 -14.94 1.58
CA SER A 368 19.05 -15.05 2.31
C SER A 368 19.92 -13.80 2.14
N LEU A 369 20.03 -13.27 0.94
CA LEU A 369 20.76 -12.03 0.65
C LEU A 369 20.12 -10.86 1.37
N THR A 370 18.81 -10.66 1.23
CA THR A 370 18.09 -9.54 1.85
C THR A 370 18.17 -9.58 3.39
N LEU A 371 18.00 -10.75 4.01
CA LEU A 371 18.15 -10.86 5.47
C LEU A 371 19.60 -10.55 5.90
N THR A 372 20.59 -11.03 5.15
CA THR A 372 22.00 -10.71 5.40
C THR A 372 22.24 -9.22 5.31
N ALA A 373 21.77 -8.57 4.25
CA ALA A 373 21.89 -7.13 4.03
C ALA A 373 21.23 -6.33 5.16
N LEU A 374 20.02 -6.71 5.57
CA LEU A 374 19.32 -6.08 6.69
C LEU A 374 20.11 -6.16 7.99
N ILE A 375 20.55 -7.36 8.39
CA ILE A 375 21.30 -7.55 9.63
C ILE A 375 22.64 -6.83 9.55
N PHE A 376 23.35 -6.92 8.43
CA PHE A 376 24.62 -6.24 8.22
C PHE A 376 24.48 -4.73 8.38
N ASN A 377 23.50 -4.11 7.73
CA ASN A 377 23.26 -2.67 7.84
C ASN A 377 22.88 -2.24 9.27
N ILE A 378 22.08 -3.04 10.01
CA ILE A 378 21.74 -2.77 11.40
C ILE A 378 23.00 -2.83 12.28
N VAL A 379 23.84 -3.86 12.12
CA VAL A 379 25.06 -4.02 12.91
C VAL A 379 26.04 -2.88 12.60
N THR A 380 26.25 -2.56 11.34
CA THR A 380 27.24 -1.52 10.95
C THR A 380 26.76 -0.10 11.27
N SER A 381 25.46 0.17 11.29
CA SER A 381 24.93 1.46 11.76
C SER A 381 25.21 1.72 13.26
N THR A 382 25.47 0.66 14.04
CA THR A 382 25.75 0.76 15.47
C THR A 382 27.26 0.92 15.75
N PHE A 383 28.13 0.50 14.82
CA PHE A 383 29.59 0.57 14.94
C PHE A 383 30.14 1.57 13.92
N VAL A 384 30.62 2.72 14.40
CA VAL A 384 31.01 3.86 13.56
C VAL A 384 32.28 3.57 12.71
N ASP A 385 33.17 2.70 13.21
CA ASP A 385 34.44 2.36 12.53
C ASP A 385 34.59 0.84 12.40
N TYR A 386 34.36 0.31 11.20
CA TYR A 386 34.77 -1.06 10.93
C TYR A 386 35.75 -1.16 9.76
N ASN A 387 36.73 -2.05 9.91
CA ASN A 387 37.67 -2.36 8.84
C ASN A 387 36.96 -3.21 7.77
N VAL A 388 37.23 -2.92 6.48
CA VAL A 388 36.65 -3.63 5.32
C VAL A 388 36.81 -5.15 5.45
N TYR A 389 37.95 -5.63 5.93
CA TYR A 389 38.17 -7.09 6.12
C TYR A 389 37.21 -7.68 7.15
N ILE A 390 36.99 -6.96 8.25
CA ILE A 390 36.01 -7.37 9.28
C ILE A 390 34.61 -7.36 8.67
N GLY A 391 34.28 -6.35 7.88
CA GLY A 391 33.01 -6.25 7.16
C GLY A 391 32.78 -7.44 6.24
N ILE A 392 33.76 -7.82 5.43
CA ILE A 392 33.68 -8.98 4.54
C ILE A 392 33.45 -10.28 5.34
N VAL A 393 34.24 -10.51 6.39
CA VAL A 393 34.08 -11.70 7.23
C VAL A 393 32.71 -11.76 7.88
N LEU A 394 32.25 -10.64 8.44
CA LEU A 394 30.92 -10.52 9.05
C LEU A 394 29.82 -10.80 8.02
N TYR A 395 29.88 -10.19 6.85
CA TYR A 395 28.87 -10.39 5.79
C TYR A 395 28.80 -11.86 5.33
N LEU A 396 29.96 -12.50 5.10
CA LEU A 396 30.02 -13.91 4.71
C LEU A 396 29.49 -14.82 5.82
N PHE A 397 29.79 -14.54 7.08
CA PHE A 397 29.23 -15.26 8.22
C PHE A 397 27.69 -15.12 8.28
N LEU A 398 27.18 -13.89 8.19
CA LEU A 398 25.75 -13.63 8.16
C LEU A 398 25.06 -14.30 6.97
N LEU A 399 25.68 -14.27 5.78
CA LEU A 399 25.18 -14.94 4.60
C LEU A 399 25.08 -16.47 4.80
N PHE A 400 26.10 -17.06 5.39
CA PHE A 400 26.07 -18.48 5.71
C PHE A 400 24.94 -18.84 6.70
N VAL A 401 24.78 -18.06 7.75
CA VAL A 401 23.73 -18.26 8.76
C VAL A 401 22.35 -18.08 8.13
N SER A 402 22.12 -16.99 7.38
CA SER A 402 20.87 -16.69 6.71
C SER A 402 20.52 -17.77 5.68
N TYR A 403 21.49 -18.21 4.89
CA TYR A 403 21.28 -19.30 3.92
C TYR A 403 20.89 -20.62 4.62
N LYS A 404 21.55 -20.99 5.72
CA LYS A 404 21.20 -22.21 6.48
C LYS A 404 19.80 -22.09 7.08
N LEU A 405 19.46 -20.91 7.63
CA LEU A 405 18.13 -20.63 8.17
C LEU A 405 17.04 -20.82 7.09
N PHE A 406 17.17 -20.12 5.96
CA PHE A 406 16.17 -20.21 4.89
C PHE A 406 16.15 -21.62 4.24
N LYS A 407 17.31 -22.28 4.11
CA LYS A 407 17.33 -23.67 3.65
C LYS A 407 16.52 -24.59 4.57
N ALA A 408 16.61 -24.40 5.89
CA ALA A 408 15.79 -25.14 6.85
C ALA A 408 14.31 -24.77 6.71
N LEU A 409 13.96 -23.48 6.73
CA LEU A 409 12.57 -22.98 6.63
C LEU A 409 11.88 -23.45 5.35
N PHE A 410 12.55 -23.36 4.20
CA PHE A 410 11.99 -23.79 2.91
C PHE A 410 11.82 -25.32 2.78
N ASN A 411 12.47 -26.10 3.66
CA ASN A 411 12.32 -27.56 3.71
C ASN A 411 11.28 -28.02 4.75
N ILE A 412 10.78 -27.14 5.59
CA ILE A 412 9.70 -27.46 6.53
C ILE A 412 8.38 -27.58 5.73
N LYS A 413 7.73 -28.72 5.92
CA LYS A 413 6.40 -28.98 5.39
C LYS A 413 5.37 -28.70 6.48
N ILE A 414 4.56 -27.65 6.31
CA ILE A 414 3.48 -27.32 7.23
C ILE A 414 2.19 -27.85 6.65
N LYS A 415 1.63 -28.87 7.30
CA LYS A 415 0.36 -29.47 6.90
C LYS A 415 -0.48 -29.73 8.17
N VAL A 416 -1.73 -29.22 8.15
CA VAL A 416 -2.67 -29.26 9.28
C VAL A 416 -3.88 -30.12 8.91
#